data_4a59439f7cf35287353e14224a729182
#
_entry.id   4a59439f7cf35287353e14224a729182
#
_cell.length_a   1.000
_cell.length_b   1.000
_cell.length_c   1.000
_cell.angle_alpha   90.00
_cell.angle_beta   90.00
_cell.angle_gamma   90.00
#
_symmetry.space_group_name_H-M   'P 1'
#
loop_
_entity.id
_entity.type
_entity.pdbx_description
1 polymer ?
#
loop_
_entity_poly.entity_id
_entity_poly.type
_entity_poly.pdbx_seq_one_letter_code
_entity_poly.pdbx_strand_id
1 'polypeptide(L)'
;MYKAVAFVVIGVGFLIAAAINVQLTREFMRTSIMVPGEVVKLNAGGYHPEIEFVTKAGEHVSYPQGGIVSKMAVGDRPQVRYLAENPIPTARIDRFDAIWGNVVFFAVFGLGFIVCGLINLPSRQ
;
A
#
# COMPACT_ATOMS: atom_id res chain seq x y z
N MET A 1 -4.34 21.67 -25.69
CA MET A 1 -4.46 22.34 -24.39
C MET A 1 -5.28 21.55 -23.40
N TYR A 2 -6.40 21.00 -23.79
CA TYR A 2 -7.22 20.18 -22.89
C TYR A 2 -6.47 19.02 -22.27
N LYS A 3 -5.65 18.33 -23.09
CA LYS A 3 -4.92 17.16 -22.61
C LYS A 3 -3.92 17.54 -21.53
N ALA A 4 -3.21 18.65 -21.72
CA ALA A 4 -2.23 19.12 -20.76
C ALA A 4 -2.90 19.47 -19.43
N VAL A 5 -4.01 20.22 -19.50
CA VAL A 5 -4.77 20.59 -18.31
C VAL A 5 -5.32 19.34 -17.63
N ALA A 6 -5.85 18.37 -18.39
CA ALA A 6 -6.40 17.14 -17.85
C ALA A 6 -5.30 16.34 -17.11
N PHE A 7 -4.11 16.23 -17.67
CA PHE A 7 -3.01 15.54 -17.02
C PHE A 7 -2.61 16.21 -15.70
N VAL A 8 -2.55 17.53 -15.69
CA VAL A 8 -2.22 18.26 -14.45
C VAL A 8 -3.28 18.04 -13.40
N VAL A 9 -4.56 18.12 -13.78
CA VAL A 9 -5.68 17.91 -12.84
C VAL A 9 -5.66 16.49 -12.27
N ILE A 10 -5.46 15.50 -13.12
CA ILE A 10 -5.36 14.09 -12.69
C ILE A 10 -4.17 13.92 -11.74
N GLY A 11 -3.03 14.52 -12.09
CA GLY A 11 -1.84 14.45 -11.25
C GLY A 11 -2.05 15.06 -9.87
N VAL A 12 -2.71 16.22 -9.81
CA VAL A 12 -3.06 16.85 -8.54
C VAL A 12 -3.98 15.94 -7.72
N GLY A 13 -4.95 15.31 -8.38
CA GLY A 13 -5.84 14.36 -7.71
C GLY A 13 -5.07 13.21 -7.09
N PHE A 14 -4.10 12.64 -7.81
CA PHE A 14 -3.24 11.59 -7.27
C PHE A 14 -2.40 12.08 -6.09
N LEU A 15 -1.89 13.31 -6.13
CA LEU A 15 -1.13 13.85 -5.01
C LEU A 15 -2.00 14.08 -3.78
N ILE A 16 -3.25 14.50 -3.97
CA ILE A 16 -4.20 14.62 -2.86
C ILE A 16 -4.47 13.24 -2.27
N ALA A 17 -4.67 12.23 -3.12
CA ALA A 17 -4.84 10.85 -2.66
C ALA A 17 -3.61 10.38 -1.89
N ALA A 18 -2.41 10.72 -2.34
CA ALA A 18 -1.18 10.38 -1.63
C ALA A 18 -1.16 11.01 -0.24
N ALA A 19 -1.53 12.29 -0.14
CA ALA A 19 -1.55 12.98 1.15
C ALA A 19 -2.55 12.35 2.12
N ILE A 20 -3.74 11.99 1.63
CA ILE A 20 -4.75 11.30 2.44
C ILE A 20 -4.20 9.94 2.90
N ASN A 21 -3.57 9.20 1.99
CA ASN A 21 -3.01 7.90 2.33
C ASN A 21 -1.86 8.00 3.34
N VAL A 22 -1.06 9.07 3.29
CA VAL A 22 -0.04 9.31 4.31
C VAL A 22 -0.68 9.42 5.68
N GLN A 23 -1.74 10.22 5.81
CA GLN A 23 -2.43 10.38 7.08
C GLN A 23 -3.02 9.06 7.58
N LEU A 24 -3.70 8.33 6.69
CA LEU A 24 -4.28 7.04 7.05
C LEU A 24 -3.22 6.03 7.47
N THR A 25 -2.10 6.00 6.76
CA THR A 25 -1.01 5.07 7.07
C THR A 25 -0.34 5.43 8.39
N ARG A 26 -0.12 6.71 8.64
CA ARG A 26 0.46 7.15 9.92
C ARG A 26 -0.45 6.79 11.09
N GLU A 27 -1.76 6.97 10.92
CA GLU A 27 -2.73 6.60 11.95
C GLU A 27 -2.73 5.09 12.17
N PHE A 28 -2.66 4.30 11.08
CA PHE A 28 -2.54 2.85 11.17
C PHE A 28 -1.28 2.45 11.95
N MET A 29 -0.14 3.05 11.62
CA MET A 29 1.12 2.75 12.30
C MET A 29 1.04 3.07 13.79
N ARG A 30 0.34 4.15 14.13
CA ARG A 30 0.22 4.59 15.52
C ARG A 30 -0.68 3.68 16.35
N THR A 31 -1.72 3.13 15.73
CA THR A 31 -2.77 2.39 16.45
C THR A 31 -2.72 0.89 16.22
N SER A 32 -1.90 0.42 15.27
CA SER A 32 -1.84 -1.01 14.96
C SER A 32 -1.09 -1.79 16.02
N ILE A 33 -1.42 -3.08 16.09
CA ILE A 33 -0.76 -4.04 16.96
C ILE A 33 0.17 -4.88 16.09
N MET A 34 1.39 -5.11 16.55
CA MET A 34 2.37 -5.91 15.82
C MET A 34 2.55 -7.27 16.47
N VAL A 35 2.44 -8.32 15.66
CA VAL A 35 2.62 -9.71 16.12
C VAL A 35 3.42 -10.47 15.07
N PRO A 36 4.09 -11.56 15.44
CA PRO A 36 4.74 -12.40 14.43
C PRO A 36 3.69 -13.16 13.60
N GLY A 37 3.95 -13.27 12.29
CA GLY A 37 3.12 -14.07 11.39
C GLY A 37 3.95 -15.16 10.75
N GLU A 38 3.34 -15.91 9.85
CA GLU A 38 4.02 -16.96 9.09
C GLU A 38 3.42 -17.06 7.70
N VAL A 39 4.26 -17.15 6.68
CA VAL A 39 3.81 -17.41 5.31
C VAL A 39 3.48 -18.89 5.23
N VAL A 40 2.20 -19.20 4.97
CA VAL A 40 1.74 -20.60 4.91
C VAL A 40 1.46 -21.06 3.49
N LYS A 41 1.34 -20.13 2.53
CA LYS A 41 1.04 -20.45 1.14
C LYS A 41 1.46 -19.27 0.27
N LEU A 42 1.82 -19.55 -0.98
CA LEU A 42 2.10 -18.53 -1.97
C LEU A 42 0.97 -18.51 -2.99
N ASN A 43 0.25 -17.40 -3.05
CA ASN A 43 -0.84 -17.20 -4.02
C ASN A 43 -0.31 -16.40 -5.22
N ALA A 44 -1.03 -16.45 -6.32
CA ALA A 44 -0.77 -15.62 -7.51
C ALA A 44 0.71 -15.60 -7.92
N GLY A 45 1.33 -16.78 -7.99
CA GLY A 45 2.73 -16.88 -8.39
C GLY A 45 3.70 -16.32 -7.38
N GLY A 46 3.30 -16.20 -6.12
CA GLY A 46 4.15 -15.71 -5.05
C GLY A 46 3.98 -14.23 -4.73
N TYR A 47 3.06 -13.53 -5.40
CA TYR A 47 2.85 -12.10 -5.18
C TYR A 47 1.87 -11.76 -4.08
N HIS A 48 1.04 -12.70 -3.68
CA HIS A 48 0.06 -12.50 -2.61
C HIS A 48 0.19 -13.64 -1.62
N PRO A 49 1.27 -13.63 -0.80
CA PRO A 49 1.45 -14.72 0.15
C PRO A 49 0.32 -14.75 1.17
N GLU A 50 -0.13 -15.95 1.53
CA GLU A 50 -1.11 -16.13 2.59
C GLU A 50 -0.36 -16.09 3.91
N ILE A 51 -0.76 -15.19 4.80
CA ILE A 51 -0.09 -14.96 6.08
C ILE A 51 -1.04 -15.39 7.20
N GLU A 52 -0.54 -16.23 8.09
CA GLU A 52 -1.27 -16.65 9.28
C GLU A 52 -0.65 -15.98 10.51
N PHE A 53 -1.49 -15.54 11.43
CA PHE A 53 -1.01 -14.99 12.69
C PHE A 53 -2.03 -15.20 13.78
N VAL A 54 -1.60 -15.04 15.02
CA VAL A 54 -2.49 -15.13 16.18
C VAL A 54 -2.63 -13.72 16.74
N THR A 55 -3.87 -13.24 16.87
CA THR A 55 -4.14 -11.94 17.47
C THR A 55 -3.82 -11.93 18.95
N LYS A 56 -3.69 -10.74 19.53
CA LYS A 56 -3.51 -10.65 20.99
C LYS A 56 -4.69 -11.19 21.77
N ALA A 57 -5.86 -11.25 21.14
CA ALA A 57 -7.05 -11.87 21.74
C ALA A 57 -7.03 -13.39 21.64
N GLY A 58 -6.03 -13.98 20.99
CA GLY A 58 -5.89 -15.43 20.87
C GLY A 58 -6.54 -16.03 19.63
N GLU A 59 -7.06 -15.22 18.72
CA GLU A 59 -7.68 -15.72 17.50
C GLU A 59 -6.64 -16.08 16.46
N HIS A 60 -6.78 -17.27 15.86
CA HIS A 60 -5.97 -17.68 14.71
C HIS A 60 -6.63 -17.17 13.43
N VAL A 61 -5.94 -16.32 12.70
CA VAL A 61 -6.48 -15.73 11.47
C VAL A 61 -5.45 -15.81 10.35
N SER A 62 -5.91 -15.76 9.11
CA SER A 62 -5.03 -15.69 7.96
C SER A 62 -5.61 -14.73 6.93
N TYR A 63 -4.74 -14.18 6.08
CA TYR A 63 -5.14 -13.25 5.04
C TYR A 63 -4.16 -13.32 3.88
N PRO A 64 -4.62 -13.06 2.63
CA PRO A 64 -3.68 -12.88 1.53
C PRO A 64 -3.11 -11.46 1.57
N GLN A 65 -1.78 -11.33 1.52
CA GLN A 65 -1.14 -10.02 1.54
C GLN A 65 -1.43 -9.29 0.24
N GLY A 66 -2.02 -8.09 0.35
CA GLY A 66 -2.30 -7.25 -0.80
C GLY A 66 -1.07 -6.56 -1.36
N GLY A 67 -1.24 -5.88 -2.50
CA GLY A 67 -0.15 -5.22 -3.19
C GLY A 67 0.76 -6.23 -3.87
N ILE A 68 1.94 -5.78 -4.29
CA ILE A 68 2.94 -6.66 -4.88
C ILE A 68 4.05 -6.85 -3.84
N VAL A 69 4.03 -7.99 -3.18
CA VAL A 69 5.04 -8.37 -2.19
C VAL A 69 5.71 -9.62 -2.72
N SER A 70 7.01 -9.53 -2.98
CA SER A 70 7.76 -10.61 -3.60
C SER A 70 8.86 -11.11 -2.68
N LYS A 71 9.53 -12.18 -3.11
CA LYS A 71 10.69 -12.75 -2.42
C LYS A 71 10.36 -13.31 -1.05
N MET A 72 9.14 -13.78 -0.87
CA MET A 72 8.76 -14.49 0.35
C MET A 72 8.63 -15.98 0.05
N ALA A 73 8.93 -16.80 1.04
CA ALA A 73 8.82 -18.24 0.94
C ALA A 73 7.96 -18.77 2.06
N VAL A 74 7.30 -19.91 1.81
CA VAL A 74 6.54 -20.60 2.85
C VAL A 74 7.47 -20.89 4.04
N GLY A 75 7.01 -20.54 5.23
CA GLY A 75 7.80 -20.66 6.45
C GLY A 75 8.46 -19.37 6.90
N ASP A 76 8.52 -18.35 6.05
CA ASP A 76 9.02 -17.04 6.47
C ASP A 76 8.13 -16.48 7.58
N ARG A 77 8.73 -15.75 8.50
CA ARG A 77 8.04 -15.22 9.67
C ARG A 77 8.09 -13.69 9.72
N PRO A 78 7.33 -13.01 8.85
CA PRO A 78 7.29 -11.56 8.89
C PRO A 78 6.52 -11.06 10.12
N GLN A 79 6.82 -9.85 10.56
CA GLN A 79 5.98 -9.19 11.54
C GLN A 79 4.73 -8.68 10.83
N VAL A 80 3.59 -8.77 11.49
CA VAL A 80 2.30 -8.35 10.94
C VAL A 80 1.71 -7.25 11.81
N ARG A 81 1.16 -6.22 11.18
CA ARG A 81 0.42 -5.16 11.87
C ARG A 81 -1.07 -5.28 11.52
N TYR A 82 -1.91 -5.09 12.51
CA TYR A 82 -3.36 -5.16 12.33
C TYR A 82 -4.06 -4.25 13.33
N LEU A 83 -5.32 -3.92 13.03
CA LEU A 83 -6.16 -3.18 13.97
C LEU A 83 -7.05 -4.16 14.71
N ALA A 84 -7.13 -4.01 16.04
CA ALA A 84 -7.87 -4.94 16.91
C ALA A 84 -9.34 -5.05 16.52
N GLU A 85 -9.95 -3.98 16.02
CA GLU A 85 -11.35 -3.96 15.65
C GLU A 85 -11.65 -4.82 14.42
N ASN A 86 -10.69 -4.90 13.48
CA ASN A 86 -10.87 -5.63 12.21
C ASN A 86 -9.55 -6.30 11.81
N PRO A 87 -9.16 -7.38 12.48
CA PRO A 87 -7.83 -7.96 12.25
C PRO A 87 -7.55 -8.37 10.81
N ILE A 88 -8.49 -9.07 10.17
CA ILE A 88 -8.24 -9.61 8.83
C ILE A 88 -8.18 -8.52 7.77
N PRO A 89 -9.17 -7.61 7.64
CA PRO A 89 -9.14 -6.60 6.60
C PRO A 89 -8.00 -5.59 6.76
N THR A 90 -7.47 -5.41 7.97
CA THR A 90 -6.45 -4.40 8.24
C THR A 90 -5.04 -4.97 8.29
N ALA A 91 -4.90 -6.31 8.30
CA ALA A 91 -3.60 -6.95 8.47
C ALA A 91 -2.65 -6.63 7.31
N ARG A 92 -1.42 -6.30 7.66
CA ARG A 92 -0.34 -6.01 6.69
C ARG A 92 0.97 -6.48 7.27
N ILE A 93 1.85 -6.97 6.39
CA ILE A 93 3.22 -7.25 6.79
C ILE A 93 3.91 -5.94 7.13
N ASP A 94 4.73 -5.93 8.18
CA ASP A 94 5.49 -4.75 8.58
C ASP A 94 6.71 -4.57 7.68
N ARG A 95 6.45 -4.22 6.42
CA ARG A 95 7.45 -3.92 5.40
C ARG A 95 7.05 -2.63 4.71
N PHE A 96 8.05 -1.88 4.26
CA PHE A 96 7.80 -0.60 3.60
C PHE A 96 6.86 -0.76 2.40
N ASP A 97 7.10 -1.76 1.55
CA ASP A 97 6.29 -1.97 0.36
C ASP A 97 4.83 -2.34 0.68
N ALA A 98 4.60 -3.08 1.76
CA ALA A 98 3.25 -3.46 2.16
C ALA A 98 2.49 -2.31 2.82
N ILE A 99 3.18 -1.45 3.55
CA ILE A 99 2.56 -0.37 4.34
C ILE A 99 2.47 0.92 3.54
N TRP A 100 3.54 1.30 2.83
CA TRP A 100 3.64 2.58 2.15
C TRP A 100 3.50 2.49 0.64
N GLY A 101 3.27 1.29 0.09
CA GLY A 101 3.20 1.07 -1.35
C GLY A 101 2.17 1.97 -2.03
N ASN A 102 0.99 2.13 -1.45
CA ASN A 102 -0.06 2.98 -2.03
C ASN A 102 0.36 4.45 -2.06
N VAL A 103 1.03 4.93 -1.01
CA VAL A 103 1.51 6.31 -0.97
C VAL A 103 2.51 6.54 -2.10
N VAL A 104 3.47 5.63 -2.25
CA VAL A 104 4.48 5.73 -3.31
C VAL A 104 3.81 5.68 -4.68
N PHE A 105 2.86 4.77 -4.87
CA PHE A 105 2.12 4.65 -6.14
C PHE A 105 1.45 5.98 -6.51
N PHE A 106 0.66 6.53 -5.59
CA PHE A 106 -0.06 7.78 -5.88
C PHE A 106 0.89 8.95 -6.08
N ALA A 107 1.98 9.02 -5.31
CA ALA A 107 2.95 10.09 -5.46
C ALA A 107 3.67 10.03 -6.81
N VAL A 108 4.12 8.86 -7.21
CA VAL A 108 4.83 8.68 -8.48
C VAL A 108 3.92 8.98 -9.66
N PHE A 109 2.70 8.44 -9.66
CA PHE A 109 1.76 8.70 -10.74
C PHE A 109 1.30 10.15 -10.76
N GLY A 110 1.10 10.75 -9.59
CA GLY A 110 0.72 12.16 -9.51
C GLY A 110 1.79 13.06 -10.12
N LEU A 111 3.04 12.87 -9.73
CA LEU A 111 4.15 13.65 -10.29
C LEU A 111 4.33 13.37 -11.78
N GLY A 112 4.18 12.11 -12.20
CA GLY A 112 4.29 11.76 -13.62
C GLY A 112 3.26 12.47 -14.47
N PHE A 113 2.00 12.47 -14.04
CA PHE A 113 0.93 13.17 -14.78
C PHE A 113 1.16 14.67 -14.82
N ILE A 114 1.62 15.26 -13.72
CA ILE A 114 1.90 16.70 -13.70
C ILE A 114 3.04 17.04 -14.65
N VAL A 115 4.12 16.28 -14.60
CA VAL A 115 5.26 16.51 -15.50
C VAL A 115 4.84 16.35 -16.95
N CYS A 116 4.09 15.29 -17.27
CA CYS A 116 3.59 15.08 -18.64
C CYS A 116 2.69 16.23 -19.09
N GLY A 117 1.84 16.72 -18.17
CA GLY A 117 0.98 17.84 -18.49
C GLY A 117 1.77 19.11 -18.75
N LEU A 118 2.76 19.41 -17.93
CA LEU A 118 3.59 20.60 -18.11
C LEU A 118 4.41 20.56 -19.37
N ILE A 119 4.95 19.39 -19.72
CA ILE A 119 5.70 19.22 -20.97
C ILE A 119 4.81 19.46 -22.17
N ASN A 120 3.54 19.12 -22.10
CA ASN A 120 2.60 19.21 -23.21
C ASN A 120 1.82 20.52 -23.24
N LEU A 121 2.13 21.47 -22.36
CA LEU A 121 1.53 22.79 -22.47
C LEU A 121 2.01 23.48 -23.76
N PRO A 122 1.11 24.18 -24.46
CA PRO A 122 1.54 24.90 -25.66
C PRO A 122 2.53 25.99 -25.27
N SER A 123 3.60 26.09 -26.08
CA SER A 123 4.54 27.18 -25.85
C SER A 123 3.91 28.52 -26.15
N ARG A 124 4.32 29.50 -25.40
CA ARG A 124 3.86 30.86 -25.66
C ARG A 124 4.64 31.47 -26.80
N GLN A 125 3.95 32.14 -27.67
CA GLN A 125 4.55 32.81 -28.81
C GLN A 125 4.52 34.32 -28.63
#